data_ec4923367500ff9ee76441be1e119dce
#
_entry.id   ec4923367500ff9ee76441be1e119dce
#
_cell.length_a   1.000
_cell.length_b   1.000
_cell.length_c   1.000
_cell.angle_alpha   90.00
_cell.angle_beta   90.00
_cell.angle_gamma   90.00
#
_symmetry.space_group_name_H-M   'P 1'
#
loop_
_entity.id
_entity.type
_entity.pdbx_description
1 polymer ?
#
loop_
_entity_poly.entity_id
_entity_poly.type
_entity_poly.pdbx_seq_one_letter_code
_entity_poly.pdbx_strand_id
1 'polypeptide(L)'
;MSDESCFHNLHEGGIVRQLAAGVNARIFPGVNAMLSVVTIEPRSVSPVHAHANEQWGVCLEGEWIRIQDGVEHHCKAGDFWQTPPHVPHGGRTLDTRCVVLDIFAPPREEYRQAGSGLGDATLAR
;
A
#
# COMPACT_ATOMS: atom_id res chain seq x y z
N MET A 1 -0.21 22.80 -17.51
CA MET A 1 -0.41 21.35 -17.33
C MET A 1 -1.72 20.94 -17.96
N SER A 2 -1.71 19.93 -18.77
CA SER A 2 -2.92 19.40 -19.39
C SER A 2 -3.74 18.62 -18.34
N ASP A 3 -5.07 18.71 -18.44
CA ASP A 3 -5.95 17.91 -17.58
C ASP A 3 -5.69 16.42 -17.72
N GLU A 4 -5.22 15.95 -18.88
CA GLU A 4 -4.92 14.55 -19.12
C GLU A 4 -3.86 14.01 -18.16
N SER A 5 -2.93 14.84 -17.70
CA SER A 5 -1.89 14.43 -16.76
C SER A 5 -2.44 14.14 -15.35
N CYS A 6 -3.68 14.47 -15.09
CA CYS A 6 -4.35 14.23 -13.81
C CYS A 6 -5.24 13.00 -13.83
N PHE A 7 -5.31 12.28 -14.96
CA PHE A 7 -6.14 11.08 -15.09
C PHE A 7 -5.27 9.85 -15.23
N HIS A 8 -5.56 8.84 -14.44
CA HIS A 8 -4.74 7.66 -14.30
C HIS A 8 -5.59 6.39 -14.31
N ASN A 9 -4.92 5.25 -14.47
CA ASN A 9 -5.54 3.94 -14.38
C ASN A 9 -4.86 3.14 -13.27
N LEU A 10 -5.62 2.30 -12.58
CA LEU A 10 -5.09 1.50 -11.46
C LEU A 10 -4.01 0.51 -11.90
N HIS A 11 -4.01 0.12 -13.17
CA HIS A 11 -3.21 -1.01 -13.64
C HIS A 11 -2.11 -0.62 -14.61
N GLU A 12 -1.94 0.66 -14.90
CA GLU A 12 -0.91 1.10 -15.86
C GLU A 12 -0.38 2.49 -15.50
N GLY A 13 0.83 2.78 -15.92
CA GLY A 13 1.49 4.05 -15.60
C GLY A 13 1.98 4.12 -14.16
N GLY A 14 2.30 5.33 -13.73
CA GLY A 14 2.81 5.55 -12.38
C GLY A 14 4.24 5.05 -12.18
N ILE A 15 4.66 5.05 -10.94
CA ILE A 15 5.98 4.58 -10.51
C ILE A 15 5.85 3.16 -9.99
N VAL A 16 6.56 2.21 -10.61
CA VAL A 16 6.51 0.81 -10.21
C VAL A 16 7.60 0.54 -9.16
N ARG A 17 7.19 -0.08 -8.06
CA ARG A 17 8.10 -0.40 -6.97
C ARG A 17 7.73 -1.76 -6.37
N GLN A 18 8.73 -2.63 -6.17
CA GLN A 18 8.54 -3.87 -5.43
C GLN A 18 8.77 -3.58 -3.94
N LEU A 19 7.74 -3.76 -3.13
CA LEU A 19 7.82 -3.46 -1.70
C LEU A 19 8.41 -4.63 -0.91
N ALA A 20 8.09 -5.84 -1.33
CA ALA A 20 8.58 -7.08 -0.75
C ALA A 20 8.36 -8.20 -1.76
N ALA A 21 8.84 -9.41 -1.49
CA ALA A 21 8.59 -10.55 -2.35
C ALA A 21 7.08 -10.77 -2.53
N GLY A 22 6.60 -10.76 -3.78
CA GLY A 22 5.18 -10.92 -4.09
C GLY A 22 4.31 -9.72 -3.80
N VAL A 23 4.90 -8.57 -3.42
CA VAL A 23 4.18 -7.35 -3.07
C VAL A 23 4.68 -6.22 -3.95
N ASN A 24 3.89 -5.81 -4.93
CA ASN A 24 4.28 -4.83 -5.93
C ASN A 24 3.32 -3.65 -5.92
N ALA A 25 3.86 -2.45 -6.04
CA ALA A 25 3.10 -1.21 -6.00
C ALA A 25 3.22 -0.45 -7.31
N ARG A 26 2.13 0.20 -7.65
CA ARG A 26 2.08 1.18 -8.74
C ARG A 26 1.63 2.50 -8.11
N ILE A 27 2.52 3.48 -8.10
CA ILE A 27 2.42 4.67 -7.25
C ILE A 27 2.13 5.91 -8.08
N PHE A 28 1.16 6.69 -7.61
CA PHE A 28 0.72 7.94 -8.25
C PHE A 28 0.86 9.06 -7.22
N PRO A 29 1.99 9.81 -7.25
CA PRO A 29 2.23 10.85 -6.24
C PRO A 29 1.51 12.14 -6.55
N GLY A 30 0.86 12.70 -5.54
CA GLY A 30 0.31 14.05 -5.55
C GLY A 30 1.18 14.98 -4.71
N VAL A 31 0.68 16.20 -4.49
CA VAL A 31 1.39 17.19 -3.66
C VAL A 31 1.18 16.89 -2.17
N ASN A 32 -0.06 16.71 -1.75
CA ASN A 32 -0.41 16.53 -0.34
C ASN A 32 -0.85 15.11 -0.01
N ALA A 33 -1.01 14.27 -1.02
CA ALA A 33 -1.40 12.87 -0.86
C ALA A 33 -0.79 12.04 -1.99
N MET A 34 -0.75 10.74 -1.79
CA MET A 34 -0.17 9.80 -2.73
C MET A 34 -1.02 8.54 -2.74
N LEU A 35 -1.32 8.03 -3.92
CA LEU A 35 -2.00 6.76 -4.09
C LEU A 35 -0.99 5.68 -4.45
N SER A 36 -1.21 4.48 -3.92
CA SER A 36 -0.38 3.32 -4.21
C SER A 36 -1.29 2.11 -4.41
N VAL A 37 -1.31 1.59 -5.63
CA VAL A 37 -2.07 0.37 -5.93
C VAL A 37 -1.15 -0.81 -5.71
N VAL A 38 -1.44 -1.61 -4.69
CA VAL A 38 -0.58 -2.72 -4.28
C VAL A 38 -1.22 -4.03 -4.68
N THR A 39 -0.49 -4.80 -5.48
CA THR A 39 -0.87 -6.16 -5.83
C THR A 39 -0.07 -7.12 -4.97
N ILE A 40 -0.77 -7.96 -4.23
CA ILE A 40 -0.16 -8.91 -3.30
C ILE A 40 -0.48 -10.31 -3.83
N GLU A 41 0.56 -11.03 -4.27
CA GLU A 41 0.42 -12.37 -4.83
C GLU A 41 -0.03 -13.36 -3.77
N PRO A 42 -0.58 -14.54 -4.14
CA PRO A 42 -0.95 -15.56 -3.14
C PRO A 42 0.22 -15.92 -2.23
N ARG A 43 -0.09 -16.19 -0.96
CA ARG A 43 0.88 -16.64 0.05
C ARG A 43 2.07 -15.71 0.20
N SER A 44 1.81 -14.41 0.14
CA SER A 44 2.84 -13.38 0.27
C SER A 44 2.62 -12.56 1.54
N VAL A 45 3.70 -11.98 2.03
CA VAL A 45 3.69 -11.20 3.26
C VAL A 45 4.14 -9.77 2.97
N SER A 46 3.32 -8.81 3.40
CA SER A 46 3.74 -7.42 3.52
C SER A 46 4.25 -7.25 4.95
N PRO A 47 5.57 -7.04 5.15
CA PRO A 47 6.13 -6.99 6.50
C PRO A 47 5.51 -5.92 7.36
N VAL A 48 5.37 -6.18 8.66
CA VAL A 48 4.87 -5.20 9.61
C VAL A 48 5.90 -4.10 9.78
N HIS A 49 5.46 -2.86 9.57
CA HIS A 49 6.30 -1.67 9.63
C HIS A 49 5.47 -0.47 10.10
N ALA A 50 6.13 0.63 10.39
CA ALA A 50 5.49 1.86 10.81
C ALA A 50 6.18 3.06 10.17
N HIS A 51 5.42 4.12 9.94
CA HIS A 51 5.93 5.37 9.39
C HIS A 51 5.09 6.55 9.87
N ALA A 52 5.61 7.76 9.66
CA ALA A 52 4.97 8.98 10.13
C ALA A 52 3.73 9.39 9.33
N ASN A 53 3.60 8.90 8.10
CA ASN A 53 2.49 9.25 7.23
C ASN A 53 1.19 8.59 7.71
N GLU A 54 0.10 9.32 7.69
CA GLU A 54 -1.22 8.71 7.81
C GLU A 54 -1.48 7.87 6.57
N GLN A 55 -2.13 6.72 6.74
CA GLN A 55 -2.43 5.83 5.64
C GLN A 55 -3.87 5.35 5.72
N TRP A 56 -4.57 5.44 4.59
CA TRP A 56 -5.85 4.80 4.38
C TRP A 56 -5.65 3.67 3.39
N GLY A 57 -6.39 2.59 3.54
CA GLY A 57 -6.33 1.49 2.61
C GLY A 57 -7.72 0.93 2.35
N VAL A 58 -7.93 0.45 1.13
CA VAL A 58 -9.16 -0.23 0.76
C VAL A 58 -8.83 -1.48 -0.04
N CYS A 59 -9.47 -2.60 0.30
CA CYS A 59 -9.35 -3.83 -0.48
C CYS A 59 -10.23 -3.70 -1.72
N LEU A 60 -9.61 -3.73 -2.90
CA LEU A 60 -10.30 -3.63 -4.18
C LEU A 60 -10.70 -4.99 -4.73
N GLU A 61 -9.84 -5.99 -4.56
CA GLU A 61 -10.05 -7.34 -5.08
C GLU A 61 -9.46 -8.37 -4.12
N GLY A 62 -10.12 -9.52 -4.02
CA GLY A 62 -9.63 -10.62 -3.21
C GLY A 62 -9.86 -10.42 -1.73
N GLU A 63 -8.97 -11.03 -0.95
CA GLU A 63 -9.02 -10.94 0.51
C GLU A 63 -7.63 -11.08 1.07
N TRP A 64 -7.41 -10.58 2.27
CA TRP A 64 -6.16 -10.75 2.98
C TRP A 64 -6.35 -10.51 4.48
N ILE A 65 -5.32 -10.85 5.24
CA ILE A 65 -5.27 -10.58 6.67
C ILE A 65 -4.44 -9.32 6.87
N ARG A 66 -5.11 -8.23 7.22
CA ARG A 66 -4.46 -6.97 7.63
C ARG A 66 -4.07 -7.11 9.09
N ILE A 67 -2.82 -6.78 9.40
CA ILE A 67 -2.33 -6.75 10.77
C ILE A 67 -2.10 -5.29 11.13
N GLN A 68 -2.80 -4.82 12.16
CA GLN A 68 -2.67 -3.42 12.58
C GLN A 68 -2.64 -3.36 14.09
N ASP A 69 -1.59 -2.72 14.62
CA ASP A 69 -1.37 -2.61 16.06
C ASP A 69 -1.45 -3.98 16.75
N GLY A 70 -0.87 -5.01 16.11
CA GLY A 70 -0.81 -6.37 16.61
C GLY A 70 -2.09 -7.19 16.47
N VAL A 71 -3.15 -6.64 15.89
CA VAL A 71 -4.44 -7.32 15.75
C VAL A 71 -4.66 -7.71 14.30
N GLU A 72 -5.07 -8.95 14.07
CA GLU A 72 -5.38 -9.45 12.73
C GLU A 72 -6.83 -9.15 12.37
N HIS A 73 -7.02 -8.65 11.15
CA HIS A 73 -8.34 -8.34 10.59
C HIS A 73 -8.47 -9.00 9.23
N HIS A 74 -9.49 -9.82 9.05
CA HIS A 74 -9.78 -10.41 7.74
C HIS A 74 -10.54 -9.39 6.91
N CYS A 75 -9.90 -8.90 5.85
CA CYS A 75 -10.44 -7.89 4.96
C CYS A 75 -10.76 -8.50 3.60
N LYS A 76 -11.90 -8.12 3.05
CA LYS A 76 -12.40 -8.54 1.73
C LYS A 76 -12.68 -7.32 0.88
N ALA A 77 -12.91 -7.54 -0.41
CA ALA A 77 -13.23 -6.46 -1.34
C ALA A 77 -14.34 -5.56 -0.77
N GLY A 78 -14.08 -4.27 -0.73
CA GLY A 78 -14.97 -3.25 -0.16
C GLY A 78 -14.64 -2.85 1.27
N ASP A 79 -13.87 -3.65 2.00
CA ASP A 79 -13.41 -3.26 3.34
C ASP A 79 -12.31 -2.22 3.24
N PHE A 80 -12.30 -1.26 4.14
CA PHE A 80 -11.24 -0.26 4.20
C PHE A 80 -10.87 0.05 5.65
N TRP A 81 -9.71 0.67 5.83
CA TRP A 81 -9.14 0.93 7.14
C TRP A 81 -8.36 2.23 7.15
N GLN A 82 -8.23 2.79 8.34
CA GLN A 82 -7.38 3.94 8.61
C GLN A 82 -6.23 3.49 9.51
N THR A 83 -5.03 3.92 9.17
CA THR A 83 -3.83 3.66 9.96
C THR A 83 -3.25 5.01 10.39
N PRO A 84 -3.39 5.38 11.67
CA PRO A 84 -2.79 6.62 12.18
C PRO A 84 -1.27 6.61 12.05
N PRO A 85 -0.63 7.78 12.09
CA PRO A 85 0.83 7.85 12.08
C PRO A 85 1.46 6.95 13.15
N HIS A 86 2.55 6.29 12.77
CA HIS A 86 3.37 5.44 13.64
C HIS A 86 2.72 4.14 14.14
N VAL A 87 1.50 3.83 13.72
CA VAL A 87 0.86 2.56 14.10
C VAL A 87 1.44 1.43 13.23
N PRO A 88 1.99 0.37 13.86
CA PRO A 88 2.53 -0.77 13.10
C PRO A 88 1.46 -1.47 12.29
N HIS A 89 1.78 -1.79 11.06
CA HIS A 89 0.84 -2.44 10.16
C HIS A 89 1.55 -3.26 9.09
N GLY A 90 0.83 -4.24 8.58
CA GLY A 90 1.27 -5.14 7.53
C GLY A 90 0.14 -6.08 7.17
N GLY A 91 0.48 -7.22 6.61
CA GLY A 91 -0.53 -8.21 6.26
C GLY A 91 0.01 -9.38 5.48
N ARG A 92 -0.89 -10.30 5.17
CA ARG A 92 -0.56 -11.47 4.36
C ARG A 92 -1.76 -11.90 3.55
N THR A 93 -1.50 -12.42 2.36
CA THR A 93 -2.51 -13.08 1.55
C THR A 93 -2.62 -14.55 1.94
N LEU A 94 -3.74 -15.14 1.57
CA LEU A 94 -4.00 -16.57 1.69
C LEU A 94 -3.79 -17.21 0.31
N ASP A 95 -4.79 -17.94 -0.19
CA ASP A 95 -4.63 -18.68 -1.44
C ASP A 95 -4.84 -17.87 -2.71
N THR A 96 -5.34 -16.65 -2.59
CA THR A 96 -5.67 -15.79 -3.73
C THR A 96 -4.93 -14.46 -3.68
N ARG A 97 -4.74 -13.87 -4.86
CA ARG A 97 -4.18 -12.54 -5.02
C ARG A 97 -5.13 -11.51 -4.42
N CYS A 98 -4.55 -10.46 -3.84
CA CYS A 98 -5.29 -9.33 -3.31
C CYS A 98 -4.79 -8.03 -3.93
N VAL A 99 -5.69 -7.10 -4.21
CA VAL A 99 -5.33 -5.76 -4.67
C VAL A 99 -5.85 -4.76 -3.64
N VAL A 100 -4.95 -3.92 -3.15
CA VAL A 100 -5.23 -2.90 -2.14
C VAL A 100 -4.86 -1.54 -2.70
N LEU A 101 -5.71 -0.55 -2.49
CA LEU A 101 -5.37 0.85 -2.75
C LEU A 101 -5.00 1.51 -1.44
N ASP A 102 -3.74 1.96 -1.34
CA ASP A 102 -3.25 2.73 -0.21
C ASP A 102 -3.22 4.22 -0.55
N ILE A 103 -3.55 5.05 0.43
CA ILE A 103 -3.47 6.51 0.33
C ILE A 103 -2.61 6.99 1.49
N PHE A 104 -1.54 7.71 1.17
CA PHE A 104 -0.63 8.30 2.16
C PHE A 104 -0.79 9.82 2.19
N ALA A 105 -0.85 10.38 3.38
CA ALA A 105 -0.89 11.81 3.59
C ALA A 105 -0.06 12.19 4.82
N PRO A 106 1.00 12.98 4.67
CA PRO A 106 1.57 13.44 3.41
C PRO A 106 2.16 12.29 2.58
N PRO A 107 2.54 12.54 1.32
CA PRO A 107 3.19 11.52 0.49
C PRO A 107 4.43 10.95 1.15
N ARG A 108 4.69 9.66 0.89
CA ARG A 108 5.95 9.04 1.27
C ARG A 108 7.00 9.45 0.23
N GLU A 109 7.93 10.30 0.63
CA GLU A 109 8.87 10.93 -0.31
C GLU A 109 9.73 9.92 -1.06
N GLU A 110 10.16 8.84 -0.40
CA GLU A 110 10.96 7.80 -1.04
C GLU A 110 10.19 7.06 -2.15
N TYR A 111 8.86 7.13 -2.13
CA TYR A 111 8.01 6.50 -3.16
C TYR A 111 7.83 7.38 -4.40
N ARG A 112 8.34 8.62 -4.38
CA ARG A 112 8.33 9.49 -5.56
C ARG A 112 9.34 9.06 -6.62
N GLN A 113 10.17 8.07 -6.29
CA GLN A 113 11.20 7.56 -7.17
C GLN A 113 11.06 6.04 -7.30
N ALA A 114 11.48 5.50 -8.44
CA ALA A 114 11.58 4.06 -8.62
C ALA A 114 12.58 3.49 -7.63
N GLY A 115 12.36 2.25 -7.24
CA GLY A 115 13.22 1.58 -6.27
C GLY A 115 12.60 0.30 -5.78
N SER A 116 13.03 -0.15 -4.60
CA SER A 116 12.50 -1.35 -3.97
C SER A 116 12.47 -1.20 -2.45
N GLY A 117 11.70 -2.08 -1.81
CA GLY A 117 11.54 -2.09 -0.37
C GLY A 117 10.47 -1.12 0.12
N LEU A 118 10.26 -1.10 1.42
CA LEU A 118 9.19 -0.34 2.07
C LEU A 118 9.53 1.14 2.27
N GLY A 119 10.71 1.58 1.84
CA GLY A 119 11.13 2.96 1.97
C GLY A 119 11.54 3.30 3.41
N ASP A 120 11.39 4.59 3.77
CA ASP A 120 11.74 5.07 5.11
C ASP A 120 10.65 4.65 6.10
N ALA A 121 10.84 3.49 6.69
CA ALA A 121 9.89 2.90 7.62
C ALA A 121 10.64 2.06 8.67
N THR A 122 10.04 1.94 9.84
CA THR A 122 10.56 1.10 10.91
C THR A 122 9.89 -0.27 10.83
N LEU A 123 10.70 -1.32 10.67
CA LEU A 123 10.17 -2.69 10.68
C LEU A 123 9.93 -3.13 12.12
N ALA A 124 8.76 -3.70 12.36
CA ALA A 124 8.43 -4.32 13.64
C ALA A 124 9.00 -5.74 13.67
N ARG A 125 9.41 -6.15 14.85
CA ARG A 125 9.98 -7.50 15.08
C ARG A 125 8.95 -8.42 15.68
#